data_626538c4d139da5b40f4f98cbfef73ab
#
_entry.id   626538c4d139da5b40f4f98cbfef73ab
#
_cell.length_a   1.000
_cell.length_b   1.000
_cell.length_c   1.000
_cell.angle_alpha   90.00
_cell.angle_beta   90.00
_cell.angle_gamma   90.00
#
_symmetry.space_group_name_H-M   'P 1'
#
loop_
_entity.id
_entity.type
_entity.pdbx_description
1 polymer ?
#
loop_
_entity_poly.entity_id
_entity_poly.type
_entity_poly.pdbx_seq_one_letter_code
_entity_poly.pdbx_strand_id
1 'polypeptide(L)'
;MYLCVRIDVLLMKTLWNKFDKKLITDLPRAVFGGRIFIIQTEAEATKAVKYLLAQPILGFDTETKPTFRPGPMRQVALLQVSTPDTCFLFRLCKMGLPECLVELLQDKGNKKVALSWGDDSNQLHHLRSDFEMGGFIELQTYVRQFGIEDASLQKLYANVFGEKISKGQQLTNWEADVLSEAQKLYAATDAWACVRLYEELEKLKANKNWKLRKHEDAIPA
;
A
#
# COMPACT_ATOMS: atom_id res chain seq x y z
N MET A 1 -33.69 -32.94 -8.47
CA MET A 1 -32.39 -32.40 -8.12
C MET A 1 -32.52 -30.86 -8.18
N TYR A 2 -32.85 -30.26 -7.02
CA TYR A 2 -33.05 -28.78 -6.95
C TYR A 2 -31.67 -28.10 -6.86
N LEU A 3 -31.31 -27.36 -7.89
CA LEU A 3 -30.18 -26.42 -7.87
C LEU A 3 -30.53 -25.29 -6.90
N CYS A 4 -29.93 -25.30 -5.71
CA CYS A 4 -29.99 -24.18 -4.78
C CYS A 4 -29.07 -23.07 -5.33
N VAL A 5 -29.62 -22.16 -6.12
CA VAL A 5 -28.92 -20.92 -6.51
C VAL A 5 -28.87 -20.07 -5.25
N ARG A 6 -27.71 -20.04 -4.59
CA ARG A 6 -27.40 -19.00 -3.58
C ARG A 6 -27.41 -17.64 -4.32
N ILE A 7 -28.49 -16.93 -4.18
CA ILE A 7 -28.54 -15.50 -4.49
C ILE A 7 -27.79 -14.85 -3.32
N ASP A 8 -26.50 -14.62 -3.49
CA ASP A 8 -25.77 -13.68 -2.63
C ASP A 8 -26.38 -12.30 -2.92
N VAL A 9 -27.30 -11.89 -2.05
CA VAL A 9 -27.77 -10.49 -2.02
C VAL A 9 -26.54 -9.68 -1.62
N LEU A 10 -25.82 -9.19 -2.62
CA LEU A 10 -24.67 -8.29 -2.44
C LEU A 10 -25.22 -7.03 -1.77
N LEU A 11 -25.12 -6.98 -0.44
CA LEU A 11 -25.44 -5.78 0.33
C LEU A 11 -24.62 -4.61 -0.22
N MET A 12 -25.32 -3.54 -0.63
CA MET A 12 -24.70 -2.34 -1.16
C MET A 12 -23.71 -1.75 -0.15
N LYS A 13 -22.44 -1.67 -0.54
CA LYS A 13 -21.35 -1.18 0.33
C LYS A 13 -21.55 0.31 0.61
N THR A 14 -21.48 0.70 1.86
CA THR A 14 -21.49 2.12 2.24
C THR A 14 -20.06 2.62 2.35
N LEU A 15 -19.74 3.65 1.57
CA LEU A 15 -18.50 4.41 1.65
C LEU A 15 -18.81 5.79 2.24
N TRP A 16 -17.87 6.32 3.02
CA TRP A 16 -17.97 7.66 3.60
C TRP A 16 -17.07 8.62 2.83
N ASN A 17 -17.52 9.86 2.61
CA ASN A 17 -16.65 10.89 2.04
C ASN A 17 -15.45 11.17 2.98
N LYS A 18 -15.70 11.18 4.29
CA LYS A 18 -14.69 11.27 5.36
C LYS A 18 -15.00 10.24 6.44
N PHE A 19 -14.05 9.36 6.72
CA PHE A 19 -14.19 8.35 7.77
C PHE A 19 -13.82 8.93 9.13
N ASP A 20 -14.65 8.72 10.14
CA ASP A 20 -14.36 9.22 11.49
C ASP A 20 -13.19 8.43 12.11
N LYS A 21 -12.11 9.16 12.43
CA LYS A 21 -10.91 8.58 13.05
C LYS A 21 -11.22 7.89 14.39
N LYS A 22 -12.21 8.36 15.12
CA LYS A 22 -12.60 7.79 16.43
C LYS A 22 -13.07 6.34 16.29
N LEU A 23 -13.74 6.01 15.20
CA LEU A 23 -14.25 4.67 14.94
C LEU A 23 -13.15 3.66 14.62
N ILE A 24 -11.96 4.11 14.20
CA ILE A 24 -10.86 3.22 13.80
C ILE A 24 -10.33 2.39 14.97
N THR A 25 -10.36 2.94 16.19
CA THR A 25 -9.78 2.29 17.37
C THR A 25 -10.40 0.93 17.65
N ASP A 26 -11.71 0.79 17.44
CA ASP A 26 -12.48 -0.41 17.78
C ASP A 26 -12.58 -1.43 16.63
N LEU A 27 -12.06 -1.07 15.45
CA LEU A 27 -12.10 -1.98 14.30
C LEU A 27 -11.15 -3.18 14.47
N PRO A 28 -11.50 -4.34 13.91
CA PRO A 28 -10.61 -5.47 13.85
C PRO A 28 -9.33 -5.12 13.09
N ARG A 29 -8.21 -5.72 13.50
CA ARG A 29 -6.90 -5.44 12.89
C ARG A 29 -6.72 -6.23 11.61
N ALA A 30 -6.41 -5.52 10.52
CA ALA A 30 -5.90 -6.13 9.30
C ALA A 30 -4.39 -6.33 9.40
N VAL A 31 -3.93 -7.47 8.92
CA VAL A 31 -2.52 -7.85 8.89
C VAL A 31 -2.26 -8.69 7.64
N PHE A 32 -1.13 -8.44 6.99
CA PHE A 32 -0.70 -9.27 5.86
C PHE A 32 -0.44 -10.70 6.32
N GLY A 33 -1.12 -11.65 5.70
CA GLY A 33 -1.02 -13.09 6.04
C GLY A 33 -0.19 -13.92 5.05
N GLY A 34 0.44 -13.28 4.06
CA GLY A 34 1.22 -13.94 3.03
C GLY A 34 2.70 -14.12 3.40
N ARG A 35 3.52 -14.43 2.39
CA ARG A 35 4.96 -14.65 2.55
C ARG A 35 5.71 -13.31 2.49
N ILE A 36 6.68 -13.12 3.36
CA ILE A 36 7.53 -11.93 3.38
C ILE A 36 8.97 -12.35 3.11
N PHE A 37 9.58 -11.76 2.07
CA PHE A 37 10.97 -11.96 1.72
C PHE A 37 11.77 -10.68 1.97
N ILE A 38 12.87 -10.80 2.71
CA ILE A 38 13.83 -9.71 2.91
C ILE A 38 14.90 -9.82 1.85
N ILE A 39 15.08 -8.75 1.08
CA ILE A 39 16.03 -8.67 -0.01
C ILE A 39 17.14 -7.70 0.37
N GLN A 40 18.39 -8.17 0.39
CA GLN A 40 19.54 -7.40 0.86
C GLN A 40 20.67 -7.29 -0.17
N THR A 41 20.59 -8.07 -1.25
CA THR A 41 21.60 -8.10 -2.30
C THR A 41 20.97 -7.90 -3.67
N GLU A 42 21.74 -7.38 -4.62
CA GLU A 42 21.30 -7.19 -6.01
C GLU A 42 20.92 -8.52 -6.68
N ALA A 43 21.63 -9.60 -6.37
CA ALA A 43 21.32 -10.93 -6.93
C ALA A 43 19.96 -11.46 -6.46
N GLU A 44 19.59 -11.20 -5.19
CA GLU A 44 18.25 -11.50 -4.68
C GLU A 44 17.20 -10.60 -5.31
N ALA A 45 17.50 -9.29 -5.45
CA ALA A 45 16.61 -8.31 -6.06
C ALA A 45 16.29 -8.69 -7.51
N THR A 46 17.27 -9.10 -8.32
CA THR A 46 17.07 -9.54 -9.70
C THR A 46 16.09 -10.72 -9.79
N LYS A 47 16.19 -11.70 -8.88
CA LYS A 47 15.25 -12.83 -8.84
C LYS A 47 13.83 -12.39 -8.43
N ALA A 48 13.73 -11.51 -7.44
CA ALA A 48 12.45 -10.99 -6.98
C ALA A 48 11.78 -10.14 -8.07
N VAL A 49 12.52 -9.26 -8.73
CA VAL A 49 12.01 -8.41 -9.82
C VAL A 49 11.48 -9.23 -10.99
N LYS A 50 12.19 -10.29 -11.38
CA LYS A 50 11.70 -11.22 -12.42
C LYS A 50 10.33 -11.81 -12.08
N TYR A 51 10.09 -12.14 -10.81
CA TYR A 51 8.77 -12.60 -10.34
C TYR A 51 7.75 -11.48 -10.37
N LEU A 52 8.13 -10.27 -9.91
CA LEU A 52 7.22 -9.12 -9.79
C LEU A 52 6.78 -8.59 -11.17
N LEU A 53 7.67 -8.54 -12.16
CA LEU A 53 7.34 -8.11 -13.51
C LEU A 53 6.30 -9.02 -14.20
N ALA A 54 6.16 -10.27 -13.77
CA ALA A 54 5.14 -11.19 -14.27
C ALA A 54 3.76 -11.01 -13.59
N GLN A 55 3.63 -10.12 -12.58
CA GLN A 55 2.39 -9.92 -11.85
C GLN A 55 1.54 -8.80 -12.46
N PRO A 56 0.21 -8.94 -12.52
CA PRO A 56 -0.65 -7.92 -13.14
C PRO A 56 -0.78 -6.65 -12.30
N ILE A 57 -0.62 -6.77 -10.97
CA ILE A 57 -0.78 -5.69 -10.01
C ILE A 57 0.20 -5.83 -8.85
N LEU A 58 0.76 -4.71 -8.42
CA LEU A 58 1.72 -4.61 -7.33
C LEU A 58 1.34 -3.44 -6.41
N GLY A 59 1.46 -3.62 -5.11
CA GLY A 59 1.37 -2.54 -4.13
C GLY A 59 2.76 -2.06 -3.74
N PHE A 60 2.90 -0.75 -3.60
CA PHE A 60 4.16 -0.10 -3.27
C PHE A 60 4.04 0.77 -2.03
N ASP A 61 5.11 0.80 -1.25
CA ASP A 61 5.30 1.75 -0.15
C ASP A 61 6.80 1.91 0.13
N THR A 62 7.20 2.93 0.90
CA THR A 62 8.59 3.12 1.32
C THR A 62 8.69 3.47 2.80
N GLU A 63 9.84 3.16 3.39
CA GLU A 63 10.14 3.56 4.75
C GLU A 63 11.51 4.25 4.85
N THR A 64 11.52 5.34 5.59
CA THR A 64 12.72 6.14 5.88
C THR A 64 12.91 6.21 7.40
N LYS A 65 14.15 6.14 7.84
CA LYS A 65 14.46 6.32 9.27
C LYS A 65 14.04 7.71 9.72
N PRO A 66 13.20 7.84 10.76
CA PRO A 66 12.75 9.14 11.23
C PRO A 66 13.88 10.01 11.73
N THR A 67 13.78 11.31 11.47
CA THR A 67 14.72 12.32 11.96
C THR A 67 14.03 13.21 12.97
N PHE A 68 14.53 13.19 14.23
CA PHE A 68 13.98 13.98 15.33
C PHE A 68 14.76 15.28 15.59
N ARG A 69 15.84 15.53 14.84
CA ARG A 69 16.69 16.71 14.95
C ARG A 69 16.99 17.26 13.56
N PRO A 70 17.23 18.57 13.40
CA PRO A 70 17.72 19.13 12.13
C PRO A 70 18.98 18.41 11.70
N GLY A 71 19.06 18.06 10.42
CA GLY A 71 20.18 17.32 9.84
C GLY A 71 19.97 17.05 8.36
N PRO A 72 20.91 16.36 7.71
CA PRO A 72 20.76 16.00 6.31
C PRO A 72 19.51 15.13 6.10
N MET A 73 18.88 15.27 4.94
CA MET A 73 17.74 14.47 4.55
C MET A 73 18.12 12.98 4.56
N ARG A 74 17.29 12.16 5.20
CA ARG A 74 17.50 10.70 5.20
C ARG A 74 17.02 10.13 3.86
N GLN A 75 17.78 9.14 3.41
CA GLN A 75 17.41 8.39 2.22
C GLN A 75 16.40 7.28 2.57
N VAL A 76 15.64 6.83 1.55
CA VAL A 76 14.76 5.66 1.68
C VAL A 76 15.57 4.44 2.10
N ALA A 77 15.21 3.85 3.23
CA ALA A 77 15.88 2.69 3.78
C ALA A 77 15.30 1.37 3.28
N LEU A 78 14.00 1.36 2.98
CA LEU A 78 13.24 0.18 2.60
C LEU A 78 12.24 0.53 1.50
N LEU A 79 12.19 -0.28 0.45
CA LEU A 79 11.13 -0.29 -0.54
C LEU A 79 10.31 -1.57 -0.37
N GLN A 80 9.00 -1.46 -0.21
CA GLN A 80 8.08 -2.58 -0.12
C GLN A 80 7.36 -2.77 -1.45
N VAL A 81 7.35 -4.00 -1.94
CA VAL A 81 6.56 -4.38 -3.13
C VAL A 81 5.76 -5.64 -2.83
N SER A 82 4.45 -5.53 -2.88
CA SER A 82 3.54 -6.64 -2.54
C SER A 82 2.66 -7.05 -3.71
N THR A 83 2.49 -8.35 -3.86
CA THR A 83 1.35 -8.98 -4.55
C THR A 83 0.25 -9.25 -3.52
N PRO A 84 -0.92 -9.82 -3.89
CA PRO A 84 -1.93 -10.23 -2.91
C PRO A 84 -1.46 -11.21 -1.83
N ASP A 85 -0.43 -12.02 -2.10
CA ASP A 85 0.01 -13.12 -1.23
C ASP A 85 1.50 -13.14 -0.90
N THR A 86 2.30 -12.29 -1.51
CA THR A 86 3.76 -12.29 -1.33
C THR A 86 4.29 -10.86 -1.31
N CYS A 87 5.08 -10.51 -0.29
CA CYS A 87 5.71 -9.20 -0.16
C CYS A 87 7.22 -9.30 -0.15
N PHE A 88 7.87 -8.42 -0.90
CA PHE A 88 9.32 -8.27 -0.95
C PHE A 88 9.72 -6.96 -0.28
N LEU A 89 10.60 -7.04 0.70
CA LEU A 89 11.14 -5.92 1.45
C LEU A 89 12.60 -5.66 1.03
N PHE A 90 12.78 -4.73 0.09
CA PHE A 90 14.08 -4.40 -0.48
C PHE A 90 14.82 -3.41 0.43
N ARG A 91 15.92 -3.86 1.03
CA ARG A 91 16.75 -3.07 1.96
C ARG A 91 17.66 -2.10 1.19
N LEU A 92 17.10 -0.96 0.74
CA LEU A 92 17.87 0.03 -0.03
C LEU A 92 19.06 0.60 0.75
N CYS A 93 18.97 0.68 2.08
CA CYS A 93 20.09 1.05 2.95
C CYS A 93 21.29 0.06 2.89
N LYS A 94 21.12 -1.15 2.36
CA LYS A 94 22.16 -2.16 2.21
C LYS A 94 22.70 -2.27 0.78
N MET A 95 21.84 -2.10 -0.24
CA MET A 95 22.19 -2.36 -1.64
C MET A 95 22.00 -1.15 -2.58
N GLY A 96 21.50 -0.02 -2.08
CA GLY A 96 21.11 1.11 -2.94
C GLY A 96 19.90 0.78 -3.81
N LEU A 97 19.79 1.45 -4.94
CA LEU A 97 18.75 1.24 -5.95
C LEU A 97 19.38 0.60 -7.21
N PRO A 98 19.47 -0.75 -7.28
CA PRO A 98 20.09 -1.45 -8.39
C PRO A 98 19.24 -1.38 -9.67
N GLU A 99 19.88 -1.66 -10.83
CA GLU A 99 19.25 -1.57 -12.16
C GLU A 99 17.95 -2.36 -12.27
N CYS A 100 17.90 -3.57 -11.72
CA CYS A 100 16.70 -4.39 -11.76
C CYS A 100 15.49 -3.73 -11.05
N LEU A 101 15.70 -2.98 -9.97
CA LEU A 101 14.62 -2.21 -9.34
C LEU A 101 14.21 -1.00 -10.16
N VAL A 102 15.15 -0.35 -10.85
CA VAL A 102 14.84 0.72 -11.80
C VAL A 102 13.98 0.18 -12.94
N GLU A 103 14.33 -0.99 -13.51
CA GLU A 103 13.52 -1.67 -14.51
C GLU A 103 12.08 -1.90 -14.03
N LEU A 104 11.91 -2.40 -12.80
CA LEU A 104 10.58 -2.58 -12.20
C LEU A 104 9.82 -1.26 -12.04
N LEU A 105 10.50 -0.21 -11.58
CA LEU A 105 9.88 1.09 -11.35
C LEU A 105 9.46 1.79 -12.66
N GLN A 106 10.21 1.58 -13.74
CA GLN A 106 9.92 2.13 -15.07
C GLN A 106 8.88 1.33 -15.85
N ASP A 107 8.72 0.03 -15.54
CA ASP A 107 7.81 -0.84 -16.30
C ASP A 107 6.39 -0.26 -16.35
N LYS A 108 5.74 -0.36 -17.51
CA LYS A 108 4.34 0.07 -17.73
C LYS A 108 3.39 -1.09 -17.94
N GLY A 109 3.90 -2.31 -17.92
CA GLY A 109 3.12 -3.53 -18.16
C GLY A 109 2.25 -3.94 -16.99
N ASN A 110 2.71 -3.73 -15.77
CA ASN A 110 1.93 -3.99 -14.56
C ASN A 110 1.41 -2.70 -13.90
N LYS A 111 0.28 -2.82 -13.21
CA LYS A 111 -0.26 -1.74 -12.40
C LYS A 111 0.49 -1.67 -11.07
N LYS A 112 1.02 -0.51 -10.74
CA LYS A 112 1.69 -0.23 -9.46
C LYS A 112 0.82 0.69 -8.63
N VAL A 113 0.34 0.23 -7.51
CA VAL A 113 -0.60 0.97 -6.66
C VAL A 113 0.13 1.44 -5.41
N ALA A 114 0.05 2.72 -5.15
CA ALA A 114 0.67 3.34 -3.98
C ALA A 114 -0.21 4.46 -3.42
N LEU A 115 0.09 4.91 -2.23
CA LEU A 115 -0.57 6.05 -1.60
C LEU A 115 0.46 7.09 -1.18
N SER A 116 0.24 8.36 -1.57
CA SER A 116 1.19 9.47 -1.39
C SER A 116 2.51 9.26 -2.13
N TRP A 117 2.48 8.57 -3.26
CA TRP A 117 3.66 8.13 -4.01
C TRP A 117 4.57 9.27 -4.50
N GLY A 118 4.05 10.50 -4.62
CA GLY A 118 4.84 11.64 -5.08
C GLY A 118 6.08 11.92 -4.21
N ASP A 119 5.93 11.87 -2.87
CA ASP A 119 7.04 12.07 -1.94
C ASP A 119 8.03 10.90 -1.98
N ASP A 120 7.53 9.66 -2.03
CA ASP A 120 8.35 8.44 -2.11
C ASP A 120 9.14 8.40 -3.42
N SER A 121 8.50 8.72 -4.54
CA SER A 121 9.13 8.84 -5.85
C SER A 121 10.27 9.85 -5.84
N ASN A 122 10.05 11.04 -5.29
CA ASN A 122 11.09 12.05 -5.15
C ASN A 122 12.28 11.55 -4.33
N GLN A 123 12.01 10.85 -3.24
CA GLN A 123 13.07 10.29 -2.40
C GLN A 123 13.85 9.17 -3.12
N LEU A 124 13.19 8.33 -3.92
CA LEU A 124 13.86 7.33 -4.75
C LEU A 124 14.73 7.98 -5.82
N HIS A 125 14.27 9.09 -6.43
CA HIS A 125 15.08 9.89 -7.38
C HIS A 125 16.31 10.55 -6.73
N HIS A 126 16.31 10.77 -5.42
CA HIS A 126 17.54 11.21 -4.73
C HIS A 126 18.59 10.09 -4.60
N LEU A 127 18.18 8.81 -4.65
CA LEU A 127 19.13 7.70 -4.72
C LEU A 127 19.68 7.52 -6.14
N ARG A 128 18.83 7.74 -7.14
CA ARG A 128 19.17 7.60 -8.55
C ARG A 128 18.16 8.39 -9.41
N SER A 129 18.64 9.28 -10.28
CA SER A 129 17.81 10.26 -11.01
C SER A 129 17.63 9.97 -12.51
N ASP A 130 18.27 8.94 -13.05
CA ASP A 130 18.35 8.64 -14.49
C ASP A 130 17.21 7.74 -14.98
N PHE A 131 16.03 7.77 -14.35
CA PHE A 131 14.89 6.98 -14.76
C PHE A 131 13.56 7.71 -14.52
N GLU A 132 12.48 7.20 -15.15
CA GLU A 132 11.12 7.72 -14.98
C GLU A 132 10.20 6.64 -14.44
N MET A 133 9.32 7.01 -13.52
CA MET A 133 8.32 6.09 -12.95
C MET A 133 7.26 5.71 -13.98
N GLY A 134 6.91 4.43 -14.07
CA GLY A 134 5.92 3.91 -15.01
C GLY A 134 4.79 3.12 -14.33
N GLY A 135 3.56 3.23 -14.83
CA GLY A 135 2.43 2.37 -14.43
C GLY A 135 1.88 2.62 -13.03
N PHE A 136 2.22 3.74 -12.36
CA PHE A 136 1.75 4.04 -11.01
C PHE A 136 0.32 4.59 -10.96
N ILE A 137 -0.44 4.10 -10.02
CA ILE A 137 -1.80 4.52 -9.66
C ILE A 137 -1.75 5.08 -8.25
N GLU A 138 -1.96 6.40 -8.12
CA GLU A 138 -2.02 7.11 -6.84
C GLU A 138 -3.41 6.95 -6.22
N LEU A 139 -3.49 6.23 -5.09
CA LEU A 139 -4.76 5.94 -4.43
C LEU A 139 -5.50 7.20 -3.94
N GLN A 140 -4.80 8.23 -3.48
CA GLN A 140 -5.44 9.48 -3.04
C GLN A 140 -6.21 10.15 -4.17
N THR A 141 -5.72 10.06 -5.40
CA THR A 141 -6.41 10.56 -6.58
C THR A 141 -7.50 9.57 -7.04
N TYR A 142 -7.19 8.28 -7.01
CA TYR A 142 -8.09 7.23 -7.47
C TYR A 142 -9.39 7.16 -6.68
N VAL A 143 -9.35 7.32 -5.35
CA VAL A 143 -10.54 7.24 -4.48
C VAL A 143 -11.52 8.39 -4.66
N ARG A 144 -11.08 9.52 -5.23
CA ARG A 144 -11.95 10.68 -5.47
C ARG A 144 -13.10 10.41 -6.42
N GLN A 145 -12.95 9.46 -7.35
CA GLN A 145 -14.06 9.04 -8.23
C GLN A 145 -15.22 8.37 -7.47
N PHE A 146 -14.98 7.94 -6.22
CA PHE A 146 -16.00 7.40 -5.31
C PHE A 146 -16.53 8.47 -4.34
N GLY A 147 -16.07 9.72 -4.45
CA GLY A 147 -16.42 10.81 -3.54
C GLY A 147 -15.69 10.76 -2.19
N ILE A 148 -14.66 9.91 -2.05
CA ILE A 148 -13.86 9.82 -0.83
C ILE A 148 -12.81 10.93 -0.82
N GLU A 149 -12.73 11.68 0.28
CA GLU A 149 -11.83 12.82 0.49
C GLU A 149 -10.64 12.50 1.41
N ASP A 150 -10.69 11.36 2.11
CA ASP A 150 -9.61 10.92 2.98
C ASP A 150 -8.32 10.64 2.19
N ALA A 151 -7.18 10.96 2.81
CA ALA A 151 -5.86 10.84 2.18
C ALA A 151 -4.92 9.86 2.89
N SER A 152 -5.30 9.30 4.05
CA SER A 152 -4.44 8.36 4.78
C SER A 152 -4.84 6.90 4.54
N LEU A 153 -3.85 6.02 4.37
CA LEU A 153 -4.06 4.59 4.15
C LEU A 153 -4.96 3.97 5.22
N GLN A 154 -4.74 4.31 6.50
CA GLN A 154 -5.53 3.82 7.61
C GLN A 154 -7.02 4.18 7.50
N LYS A 155 -7.34 5.42 7.10
CA LYS A 155 -8.74 5.85 6.94
C LYS A 155 -9.39 5.24 5.71
N LEU A 156 -8.67 5.18 4.59
CA LEU A 156 -9.17 4.54 3.38
C LEU A 156 -9.47 3.07 3.62
N TYR A 157 -8.55 2.38 4.28
CA TYR A 157 -8.71 0.96 4.59
C TYR A 157 -9.88 0.71 5.54
N ALA A 158 -10.01 1.53 6.59
CA ALA A 158 -11.14 1.46 7.52
C ALA A 158 -12.48 1.72 6.83
N ASN A 159 -12.53 2.73 5.95
CA ASN A 159 -13.71 3.07 5.18
C ASN A 159 -14.17 1.94 4.25
N VAL A 160 -13.22 1.32 3.56
CA VAL A 160 -13.52 0.30 2.56
C VAL A 160 -13.77 -1.07 3.18
N PHE A 161 -13.02 -1.45 4.21
CA PHE A 161 -13.07 -2.81 4.76
C PHE A 161 -13.68 -2.92 6.17
N GLY A 162 -13.84 -1.82 6.90
CA GLY A 162 -14.21 -1.89 8.32
C GLY A 162 -13.12 -2.54 9.18
N GLU A 163 -11.87 -2.45 8.76
CA GLU A 163 -10.68 -3.00 9.43
C GLU A 163 -9.64 -1.89 9.62
N LYS A 164 -8.77 -2.01 10.62
CA LYS A 164 -7.70 -1.05 10.87
C LYS A 164 -6.31 -1.56 10.56
N ILE A 165 -5.47 -0.69 10.00
CA ILE A 165 -4.03 -0.90 9.84
C ILE A 165 -3.30 -0.24 11.00
N SER A 166 -2.27 -0.90 11.53
CA SER A 166 -1.46 -0.38 12.64
C SER A 166 -0.50 0.71 12.13
N LYS A 167 -0.23 1.72 12.97
CA LYS A 167 0.84 2.73 12.75
C LYS A 167 2.03 2.55 13.70
N GLY A 168 2.08 1.44 14.42
CA GLY A 168 3.00 1.27 15.54
C GLY A 168 4.48 1.21 15.18
N GLN A 169 4.84 0.99 13.91
CA GLN A 169 6.24 0.87 13.47
C GLN A 169 6.70 2.05 12.61
N GLN A 170 5.84 3.00 12.26
CA GLN A 170 6.14 4.12 11.36
C GLN A 170 7.37 4.92 11.79
N LEU A 171 7.56 5.15 13.09
CA LEU A 171 8.67 5.95 13.63
C LEU A 171 9.80 5.10 14.21
N THR A 172 10.07 3.93 13.64
CA THR A 172 11.14 3.03 14.08
C THR A 172 12.39 3.17 13.21
N ASN A 173 13.50 2.51 13.63
CA ASN A 173 14.75 2.55 12.87
C ASN A 173 14.73 1.58 11.69
N TRP A 174 14.40 2.07 10.52
CA TRP A 174 14.37 1.31 9.27
C TRP A 174 15.75 0.98 8.70
N GLU A 175 16.82 1.61 9.22
CA GLU A 175 18.22 1.31 8.88
C GLU A 175 18.85 0.24 9.81
N ALA A 176 18.10 -0.32 10.77
CA ALA A 176 18.62 -1.36 11.67
C ALA A 176 19.19 -2.55 10.87
N ASP A 177 20.23 -3.22 11.39
CA ASP A 177 20.84 -4.35 10.69
C ASP A 177 19.85 -5.49 10.44
N VAL A 178 19.00 -5.75 11.40
CA VAL A 178 17.90 -6.73 11.31
C VAL A 178 16.59 -6.04 11.62
N LEU A 179 15.61 -6.17 10.72
CA LEU A 179 14.24 -5.71 10.98
C LEU A 179 13.54 -6.69 11.92
N SER A 180 12.83 -6.17 12.93
CA SER A 180 11.97 -6.98 13.78
C SER A 180 10.80 -7.58 13.00
N GLU A 181 10.20 -8.65 13.51
CA GLU A 181 9.00 -9.24 12.90
C GLU A 181 7.84 -8.23 12.82
N ALA A 182 7.72 -7.35 13.82
CA ALA A 182 6.73 -6.28 13.82
C ALA A 182 6.95 -5.27 12.69
N GLN A 183 8.21 -4.89 12.41
CA GLN A 183 8.56 -4.02 11.28
C GLN A 183 8.26 -4.68 9.94
N LYS A 184 8.68 -5.94 9.77
CA LYS A 184 8.44 -6.70 8.53
C LYS A 184 6.95 -6.80 8.22
N LEU A 185 6.17 -7.15 9.24
CA LEU A 185 4.73 -7.31 9.12
C LEU A 185 4.03 -5.98 8.84
N TYR A 186 4.46 -4.89 9.48
CA TYR A 186 3.97 -3.55 9.25
C TYR A 186 4.21 -3.13 7.79
N ALA A 187 5.46 -3.17 7.33
CA ALA A 187 5.86 -2.77 5.98
C ALA A 187 5.14 -3.60 4.89
N ALA A 188 5.02 -4.92 5.10
CA ALA A 188 4.29 -5.79 4.18
C ALA A 188 2.79 -5.46 4.15
N THR A 189 2.19 -5.11 5.31
CA THR A 189 0.77 -4.77 5.40
C THR A 189 0.45 -3.48 4.64
N ASP A 190 1.30 -2.45 4.71
CA ASP A 190 1.05 -1.17 4.07
C ASP A 190 1.09 -1.30 2.52
N ALA A 191 2.10 -1.95 1.96
CA ALA A 191 2.16 -2.21 0.52
C ALA A 191 1.00 -3.12 0.03
N TRP A 192 0.70 -4.19 0.76
CA TRP A 192 -0.42 -5.09 0.44
C TRP A 192 -1.79 -4.41 0.54
N ALA A 193 -1.97 -3.51 1.49
CA ALA A 193 -3.22 -2.77 1.63
C ALA A 193 -3.52 -1.90 0.41
N CYS A 194 -2.50 -1.38 -0.27
CA CYS A 194 -2.66 -0.65 -1.53
C CYS A 194 -3.26 -1.55 -2.62
N VAL A 195 -2.77 -2.79 -2.76
CA VAL A 195 -3.35 -3.77 -3.71
C VAL A 195 -4.81 -4.06 -3.37
N ARG A 196 -5.09 -4.42 -2.12
CA ARG A 196 -6.45 -4.74 -1.67
C ARG A 196 -7.44 -3.61 -1.90
N LEU A 197 -7.03 -2.38 -1.56
CA LEU A 197 -7.86 -1.19 -1.77
C LEU A 197 -8.21 -1.02 -3.25
N TYR A 198 -7.22 -1.07 -4.10
CA TYR A 198 -7.44 -0.90 -5.54
C TYR A 198 -8.35 -1.99 -6.11
N GLU A 199 -8.08 -3.26 -5.82
CA GLU A 199 -8.90 -4.38 -6.31
C GLU A 199 -10.36 -4.29 -5.84
N GLU A 200 -10.59 -3.94 -4.57
CA GLU A 200 -11.95 -3.79 -4.04
C GLU A 200 -12.67 -2.61 -4.68
N LEU A 201 -12.00 -1.47 -4.83
CA LEU A 201 -12.56 -0.30 -5.49
C LEU A 201 -12.87 -0.58 -6.96
N GLU A 202 -12.03 -1.32 -7.68
CA GLU A 202 -12.33 -1.75 -9.06
C GLU A 202 -13.57 -2.66 -9.12
N LYS A 203 -13.73 -3.59 -8.18
CA LYS A 203 -14.95 -4.42 -8.08
C LYS A 203 -16.19 -3.57 -7.83
N LEU A 204 -16.12 -2.63 -6.90
CA LEU A 204 -17.22 -1.72 -6.59
C LEU A 204 -17.60 -0.87 -7.81
N LYS A 205 -16.61 -0.37 -8.53
CA LYS A 205 -16.81 0.41 -9.76
C LYS A 205 -17.48 -0.42 -10.86
N ALA A 206 -17.00 -1.64 -11.09
CA ALA A 206 -17.55 -2.54 -12.10
C ALA A 206 -19.01 -2.93 -11.80
N ASN A 207 -19.33 -3.24 -10.55
CA ASN A 207 -20.62 -3.72 -10.11
C ASN A 207 -21.60 -2.60 -9.75
N LYS A 208 -21.13 -1.35 -9.62
CA LYS A 208 -21.90 -0.19 -9.13
C LYS A 208 -22.60 -0.46 -7.78
N ASN A 209 -22.04 -1.35 -6.96
CA ASN A 209 -22.66 -1.83 -5.72
C ASN A 209 -22.15 -1.08 -4.49
N TRP A 210 -22.22 0.25 -4.54
CA TRP A 210 -21.82 1.11 -3.42
C TRP A 210 -22.66 2.38 -3.38
N LYS A 211 -22.74 3.00 -2.20
CA LYS A 211 -23.34 4.31 -1.97
C LYS A 211 -22.40 5.15 -1.12
N LEU A 212 -22.36 6.44 -1.44
CA LEU A 212 -21.63 7.42 -0.63
C LEU A 212 -22.54 7.99 0.45
N ARG A 213 -22.03 8.09 1.69
CA ARG A 213 -22.61 8.89 2.77
C ARG A 213 -21.68 10.03 3.14
N LYS A 214 -22.25 11.17 3.47
CA LYS A 214 -21.50 12.30 4.02
C LYS A 214 -21.28 12.10 5.52
N HIS A 215 -20.11 12.51 6.01
CA HIS A 215 -19.77 12.42 7.43
C HIS A 215 -20.76 13.23 8.30
N GLU A 216 -21.27 14.33 7.77
CA GLU A 216 -22.28 15.19 8.41
C GLU A 216 -23.60 14.45 8.68
N ASP A 217 -23.94 13.43 7.87
CA ASP A 217 -25.15 12.62 8.03
C ASP A 217 -25.05 11.60 9.19
N ALA A 218 -23.86 11.43 9.77
CA ALA A 218 -23.59 10.47 10.85
C ALA A 218 -23.72 11.06 12.25
N ILE A 219 -23.85 12.40 12.37
CA ILE A 219 -24.01 13.09 13.64
C ILE A 219 -25.51 13.25 13.89
N PRO A 220 -26.11 12.55 14.89
CA PRO A 220 -27.48 12.86 15.29
C PRO A 220 -27.52 14.31 15.81
N ALA A 221 -28.50 15.06 15.34
CA ALA A 221 -28.78 16.42 15.81
C ALA A 221 -29.08 16.46 17.32
#